data_fb783cca56896ec501c2eccf5b89075b
#
_entry.id   fb783cca56896ec501c2eccf5b89075b
#
_cell.length_a   1.000
_cell.length_b   1.000
_cell.length_c   1.000
_cell.angle_alpha   90.00
_cell.angle_beta   90.00
_cell.angle_gamma   90.00
#
_symmetry.space_group_name_H-M   'P 1'
#
loop_
_entity.id
_entity.type
_entity.pdbx_description
1 polymer ?
#
loop_
_entity_poly.entity_id
_entity_poly.type
_entity_poly.pdbx_seq_one_letter_code
_entity_poly.pdbx_strand_id
1 'polypeptide(L)'
;MDANGFERLIEHLRTVTPRAELSLTEVPAPQKLATFSFAFSVDVSNGLLADQEDEIANGRFVLLHEPGGQATWDGEFRCVTFVSADVDPIMQEDPLLPEVGWSWFLESLESNGCAYNSPSGTVTRVSSASFGKLSPRNNEAEIEIRASWTPIVNDPKEIINHIVSWCNLISEVAGLAPVPEGCLLYTSDAADEGLG
;
A
#
# COMPACT_ATOMS: atom_id res chain seq x y z
N MET A 1 -2.14 2.13 -23.85
CA MET A 1 -2.94 3.34 -23.51
C MET A 1 -2.08 4.57 -23.83
N ASP A 2 -2.68 5.67 -24.31
CA ASP A 2 -1.98 6.95 -24.56
C ASP A 2 -1.90 7.83 -23.30
N ALA A 3 -1.23 8.98 -23.39
CA ALA A 3 -1.05 9.91 -22.27
C ALA A 3 -2.38 10.39 -21.68
N ASN A 4 -3.37 10.70 -22.53
CA ASN A 4 -4.67 11.16 -22.06
C ASN A 4 -5.47 10.03 -21.36
N GLY A 5 -5.29 8.80 -21.81
CA GLY A 5 -5.87 7.62 -21.16
C GLY A 5 -5.26 7.39 -19.78
N PHE A 6 -3.95 7.51 -19.69
CA PHE A 6 -3.24 7.35 -18.42
C PHE A 6 -3.61 8.45 -17.42
N GLU A 7 -3.71 9.72 -17.86
CA GLU A 7 -4.15 10.80 -16.95
C GLU A 7 -5.56 10.59 -16.40
N ARG A 8 -6.51 10.15 -17.25
CA ARG A 8 -7.88 9.79 -16.78
C ARG A 8 -7.86 8.62 -15.78
N LEU A 9 -6.94 7.66 -15.95
CA LEU A 9 -6.74 6.61 -14.97
C LEU A 9 -6.26 7.19 -13.64
N ILE A 10 -5.25 8.07 -13.67
CA ILE A 10 -4.72 8.71 -12.45
C ILE A 10 -5.80 9.52 -11.73
N GLU A 11 -6.62 10.28 -12.45
CA GLU A 11 -7.76 10.99 -11.86
C GLU A 11 -8.70 10.03 -11.13
N HIS A 12 -8.95 8.85 -11.69
CA HIS A 12 -9.74 7.81 -11.02
C HIS A 12 -9.02 7.24 -9.79
N LEU A 13 -7.70 6.98 -9.86
CA LEU A 13 -6.95 6.46 -8.73
C LEU A 13 -6.86 7.47 -7.56
N ARG A 14 -6.90 8.77 -7.82
CA ARG A 14 -6.97 9.82 -6.80
C ARG A 14 -8.25 9.79 -5.97
N THR A 15 -9.29 9.07 -6.40
CA THR A 15 -10.55 8.93 -5.65
C THR A 15 -10.48 7.90 -4.52
N VAL A 16 -9.37 7.16 -4.39
CA VAL A 16 -9.18 6.21 -3.29
C VAL A 16 -9.25 6.94 -1.95
N THR A 17 -10.13 6.45 -1.10
CA THR A 17 -10.24 6.94 0.28
C THR A 17 -9.86 5.79 1.22
N PRO A 18 -8.65 5.82 1.80
CA PRO A 18 -8.23 4.82 2.76
C PRO A 18 -8.95 5.01 4.11
N ARG A 19 -8.74 4.07 5.03
CA ARG A 19 -9.18 4.22 6.43
C ARG A 19 -8.48 5.39 7.09
N ALA A 20 -9.06 5.91 8.17
CA ALA A 20 -8.66 7.19 8.80
C ALA A 20 -7.22 7.20 9.34
N GLU A 21 -6.67 6.02 9.70
CA GLU A 21 -5.31 5.87 10.21
C GLU A 21 -4.23 5.97 9.12
N LEU A 22 -4.63 5.90 7.84
CA LEU A 22 -3.74 5.97 6.68
C LEU A 22 -3.80 7.37 6.04
N SER A 23 -2.67 8.04 6.00
CA SER A 23 -2.48 9.30 5.26
C SER A 23 -1.88 9.00 3.89
N LEU A 24 -2.71 9.02 2.84
CA LEU A 24 -2.30 8.74 1.46
C LEU A 24 -1.95 10.03 0.73
N THR A 25 -0.74 10.11 0.19
CA THR A 25 -0.22 11.30 -0.49
C THR A 25 0.36 10.94 -1.84
N GLU A 26 -0.01 11.68 -2.89
CA GLU A 26 0.66 11.56 -4.19
C GLU A 26 2.09 12.11 -4.12
N VAL A 27 3.04 11.36 -4.65
CA VAL A 27 4.46 11.72 -4.63
C VAL A 27 5.07 11.59 -6.01
N PRO A 28 6.20 12.27 -6.28
CA PRO A 28 6.89 12.12 -7.55
C PRO A 28 7.22 10.65 -7.86
N ALA A 29 6.72 10.17 -9.00
CA ALA A 29 6.98 8.81 -9.45
C ALA A 29 8.42 8.66 -9.99
N PRO A 30 9.01 7.45 -9.91
CA PRO A 30 10.30 7.16 -10.52
C PRO A 30 10.26 7.43 -12.03
N GLN A 31 11.23 8.18 -12.52
CA GLN A 31 11.38 8.41 -13.95
C GLN A 31 12.24 7.33 -14.61
N LYS A 32 12.05 7.10 -15.90
CA LYS A 32 12.85 6.17 -16.73
C LYS A 32 12.63 4.67 -16.47
N LEU A 33 11.62 4.29 -15.72
CA LEU A 33 11.26 2.88 -15.53
C LEU A 33 10.21 2.41 -16.54
N ALA A 34 9.36 3.31 -17.01
CA ALA A 34 8.32 3.10 -17.98
C ALA A 34 7.97 4.42 -18.69
N THR A 35 7.19 4.32 -19.77
CA THR A 35 6.69 5.50 -20.50
C THR A 35 5.80 6.36 -19.59
N PHE A 36 4.97 5.74 -18.75
CA PHE A 36 4.12 6.42 -17.78
C PHE A 36 4.32 5.83 -16.39
N SER A 37 4.30 6.69 -15.38
CA SER A 37 4.44 6.28 -13.99
C SER A 37 3.64 7.19 -13.07
N PHE A 38 3.13 6.60 -11.98
CA PHE A 38 2.39 7.28 -10.93
C PHE A 38 2.78 6.69 -9.57
N ALA A 39 2.75 7.49 -8.50
CA ALA A 39 3.10 6.99 -7.18
C ALA A 39 2.31 7.64 -6.04
N PHE A 40 1.97 6.81 -5.06
CA PHE A 40 1.53 7.22 -3.73
C PHE A 40 2.58 6.87 -2.67
N SER A 41 2.66 7.69 -1.63
CA SER A 41 3.15 7.30 -0.31
C SER A 41 2.00 7.18 0.67
N VAL A 42 2.19 6.41 1.71
CA VAL A 42 1.27 6.32 2.85
C VAL A 42 2.07 6.31 4.13
N ASP A 43 1.58 7.07 5.12
CA ASP A 43 2.05 7.06 6.49
C ASP A 43 0.89 6.56 7.37
N VAL A 44 1.19 5.68 8.31
CA VAL A 44 0.20 5.07 9.22
C VAL A 44 0.48 5.54 10.63
N SER A 45 -0.51 6.13 11.27
CA SER A 45 -0.45 6.53 12.68
C SER A 45 -1.47 5.74 13.51
N ASN A 46 -1.13 5.46 14.76
CA ASN A 46 -2.04 4.72 15.65
C ASN A 46 -3.23 5.53 16.18
N GLY A 47 -3.34 6.82 15.82
CA GLY A 47 -4.53 7.67 15.98
C GLY A 47 -5.08 7.86 17.41
N LEU A 48 -4.43 7.33 18.44
CA LEU A 48 -5.02 7.23 19.77
C LEU A 48 -4.84 8.47 20.66
N LEU A 49 -3.92 9.37 20.35
CA LEU A 49 -3.76 10.63 21.11
C LEU A 49 -3.19 11.70 20.18
N ALA A 50 -3.88 12.84 20.10
CA ALA A 50 -3.53 13.98 19.24
C ALA A 50 -2.16 14.64 19.52
N ASP A 51 -1.43 14.21 20.52
CA ASP A 51 -0.14 14.76 20.95
C ASP A 51 1.06 13.81 20.71
N GLN A 52 0.85 12.59 20.21
CA GLN A 52 1.89 11.64 19.84
C GLN A 52 1.43 10.88 18.59
N GLU A 53 1.64 11.48 17.44
CA GLU A 53 1.52 10.81 16.14
C GLU A 53 2.82 10.00 15.90
N ASP A 54 2.97 8.88 16.60
CA ASP A 54 4.03 7.95 16.27
C ASP A 54 3.63 7.25 14.96
N GLU A 55 4.44 7.46 13.93
CA GLU A 55 4.36 6.70 12.68
C GLU A 55 4.73 5.25 13.00
N ILE A 56 3.77 4.35 12.81
CA ILE A 56 3.95 2.91 13.09
C ILE A 56 4.23 2.10 11.82
N ALA A 57 3.92 2.65 10.66
CA ALA A 57 4.23 2.07 9.37
C ALA A 57 4.24 3.13 8.28
N ASN A 58 4.97 2.87 7.22
CA ASN A 58 4.94 3.66 6.01
C ASN A 58 5.03 2.78 4.77
N GLY A 59 4.71 3.35 3.63
CA GLY A 59 4.80 2.62 2.38
C GLY A 59 4.81 3.51 1.16
N ARG A 60 5.16 2.88 0.05
CA ARG A 60 5.12 3.50 -1.27
C ARG A 60 4.55 2.53 -2.29
N PHE A 61 3.62 3.01 -3.08
CA PHE A 61 3.06 2.31 -4.23
C PHE A 61 3.46 3.04 -5.51
N VAL A 62 3.90 2.29 -6.51
CA VAL A 62 4.23 2.81 -7.83
C VAL A 62 3.47 2.02 -8.88
N LEU A 63 2.71 2.70 -9.71
CA LEU A 63 2.14 2.17 -10.93
C LEU A 63 3.02 2.56 -12.12
N LEU A 64 3.44 1.57 -12.87
CA LEU A 64 4.17 1.73 -14.13
C LEU A 64 3.29 1.26 -15.27
N HIS A 65 3.32 1.98 -16.40
CA HIS A 65 2.63 1.58 -17.62
C HIS A 65 3.54 1.77 -18.83
N GLU A 66 3.73 0.69 -19.57
CA GLU A 66 4.45 0.68 -20.85
C GLU A 66 3.49 0.23 -21.95
N PRO A 67 3.12 1.14 -22.89
CA PRO A 67 2.30 0.75 -24.04
C PRO A 67 3.00 -0.33 -24.87
N GLY A 68 2.30 -1.45 -25.09
CA GLY A 68 2.87 -2.62 -25.76
C GLY A 68 3.58 -3.62 -24.84
N GLY A 69 3.67 -3.31 -23.57
CA GLY A 69 4.19 -4.19 -22.53
C GLY A 69 5.71 -4.28 -22.47
N GLN A 70 6.20 -4.88 -21.39
CA GLN A 70 7.60 -5.30 -21.24
C GLN A 70 7.66 -6.80 -21.01
N ALA A 71 8.59 -7.47 -21.67
CA ALA A 71 8.75 -8.93 -21.57
C ALA A 71 9.00 -9.42 -20.13
N THR A 72 9.67 -8.60 -19.31
CA THR A 72 9.95 -8.91 -17.90
C THR A 72 8.74 -8.74 -16.99
N TRP A 73 7.69 -8.03 -17.45
CA TRP A 73 6.47 -7.82 -16.65
C TRP A 73 5.38 -8.83 -16.98
N ASP A 74 5.41 -9.39 -18.19
CA ASP A 74 4.33 -10.22 -18.74
C ASP A 74 2.99 -9.45 -18.79
N GLY A 75 3.06 -8.15 -19.17
CA GLY A 75 1.92 -7.23 -19.27
C GLY A 75 2.31 -5.79 -19.54
N GLU A 76 1.32 -4.91 -19.69
CA GLU A 76 1.52 -3.48 -19.95
C GLU A 76 1.63 -2.65 -18.65
N PHE A 77 1.12 -3.17 -17.54
CA PHE A 77 1.19 -2.53 -16.23
C PHE A 77 2.13 -3.28 -15.30
N ARG A 78 2.75 -2.57 -14.37
CA ARG A 78 3.47 -3.15 -13.26
C ARG A 78 3.19 -2.34 -11.99
N CYS A 79 2.74 -3.01 -10.95
CA CYS A 79 2.66 -2.45 -9.61
C CYS A 79 3.94 -2.80 -8.85
N VAL A 80 4.48 -1.84 -8.13
CA VAL A 80 5.66 -2.01 -7.27
C VAL A 80 5.36 -1.39 -5.92
N THR A 81 5.72 -2.07 -4.85
CA THR A 81 5.52 -1.54 -3.49
C THR A 81 6.74 -1.74 -2.61
N PHE A 82 6.85 -0.82 -1.67
CA PHE A 82 7.63 -0.91 -0.46
C PHE A 82 6.69 -0.66 0.72
N VAL A 83 6.77 -1.48 1.76
CA VAL A 83 6.08 -1.33 3.03
C VAL A 83 7.09 -1.55 4.14
N SER A 84 7.13 -0.67 5.13
CA SER A 84 7.86 -0.86 6.38
C SER A 84 6.93 -0.63 7.55
N ALA A 85 6.99 -1.48 8.56
CA ALA A 85 6.22 -1.33 9.78
C ALA A 85 7.00 -1.83 10.99
N ASP A 86 6.76 -1.17 12.13
CA ASP A 86 7.23 -1.64 13.42
C ASP A 86 6.55 -2.96 13.78
N VAL A 87 7.31 -3.89 14.32
CA VAL A 87 6.80 -5.16 14.80
C VAL A 87 7.23 -5.40 16.26
N ASP A 88 6.42 -6.16 16.97
CA ASP A 88 6.81 -6.60 18.31
C ASP A 88 8.15 -7.38 18.23
N PRO A 89 9.11 -7.10 19.13
CA PRO A 89 10.39 -7.81 19.16
C PRO A 89 10.26 -9.34 19.26
N ILE A 90 9.18 -9.85 19.86
CA ILE A 90 8.90 -11.29 19.93
C ILE A 90 8.54 -11.82 18.54
N MET A 91 7.74 -11.08 17.77
CA MET A 91 7.42 -11.44 16.38
C MET A 91 8.65 -11.41 15.48
N GLN A 92 9.54 -10.45 15.70
CA GLN A 92 10.77 -10.33 14.93
C GLN A 92 11.69 -11.54 15.08
N GLU A 93 11.67 -12.22 16.24
CA GLU A 93 12.46 -13.43 16.49
C GLU A 93 11.89 -14.67 15.78
N ASP A 94 10.62 -14.62 15.34
CA ASP A 94 9.99 -15.73 14.64
C ASP A 94 10.63 -15.94 13.25
N PRO A 95 11.23 -17.10 12.98
CA PRO A 95 11.84 -17.40 11.68
C PRO A 95 10.81 -17.43 10.55
N LEU A 96 9.52 -17.62 10.84
CA LEU A 96 8.45 -17.67 9.84
C LEU A 96 7.92 -16.27 9.44
N LEU A 97 8.29 -15.21 10.14
CA LEU A 97 7.80 -13.86 9.85
C LEU A 97 7.96 -13.44 8.38
N PRO A 98 9.06 -13.74 7.66
CA PRO A 98 9.16 -13.41 6.25
C PRO A 98 8.14 -14.14 5.37
N GLU A 99 7.85 -15.41 5.66
CA GLU A 99 6.86 -16.21 4.94
C GLU A 99 5.45 -15.70 5.21
N VAL A 100 5.17 -15.34 6.46
CA VAL A 100 3.90 -14.73 6.88
C VAL A 100 3.73 -13.36 6.20
N GLY A 101 4.73 -12.50 6.20
CA GLY A 101 4.67 -11.20 5.52
C GLY A 101 4.43 -11.33 4.00
N TRP A 102 4.98 -12.36 3.37
CA TRP A 102 4.69 -12.65 1.98
C TRP A 102 3.24 -13.16 1.78
N SER A 103 2.71 -13.99 2.67
CA SER A 103 1.31 -14.42 2.60
C SER A 103 0.33 -13.27 2.79
N TRP A 104 0.56 -12.34 3.71
CA TRP A 104 -0.24 -11.11 3.84
C TRP A 104 -0.33 -10.34 2.53
N PHE A 105 0.79 -10.20 1.81
CA PHE A 105 0.79 -9.54 0.51
C PHE A 105 -0.12 -10.25 -0.50
N LEU A 106 -0.02 -11.58 -0.63
CA LEU A 106 -0.85 -12.34 -1.56
C LEU A 106 -2.33 -12.32 -1.16
N GLU A 107 -2.61 -12.55 0.13
CA GLU A 107 -3.96 -12.55 0.69
C GLU A 107 -4.66 -11.20 0.54
N SER A 108 -3.92 -10.09 0.66
CA SER A 108 -4.48 -8.75 0.43
C SER A 108 -4.95 -8.54 -1.01
N LEU A 109 -4.24 -9.10 -1.99
CA LEU A 109 -4.66 -9.06 -3.39
C LEU A 109 -5.88 -9.95 -3.64
N GLU A 110 -5.87 -11.18 -3.12
CA GLU A 110 -6.92 -12.17 -3.30
C GLU A 110 -8.23 -11.72 -2.65
N SER A 111 -8.18 -11.18 -1.43
CA SER A 111 -9.35 -10.68 -0.68
C SER A 111 -10.08 -9.54 -1.39
N ASN A 112 -9.37 -8.77 -2.20
CA ASN A 112 -9.95 -7.67 -2.98
C ASN A 112 -10.27 -8.07 -4.43
N GLY A 113 -10.21 -9.37 -4.74
CA GLY A 113 -10.53 -9.90 -6.08
C GLY A 113 -9.55 -9.44 -7.16
N CYS A 114 -8.33 -9.07 -6.81
CA CYS A 114 -7.31 -8.66 -7.76
C CYS A 114 -6.76 -9.87 -8.51
N ALA A 115 -6.95 -9.91 -9.81
CA ALA A 115 -6.24 -10.85 -10.67
C ALA A 115 -4.84 -10.32 -10.99
N TYR A 116 -3.81 -11.15 -10.85
CA TYR A 116 -2.42 -10.76 -11.08
C TYR A 116 -1.58 -11.92 -11.60
N ASN A 117 -0.43 -11.59 -12.19
CA ASN A 117 0.62 -12.54 -12.51
C ASN A 117 2.00 -12.03 -12.06
N SER A 118 3.00 -12.90 -12.18
CA SER A 118 4.41 -12.59 -11.95
C SER A 118 4.70 -11.84 -10.62
N PRO A 119 4.08 -12.25 -9.48
CA PRO A 119 4.41 -11.65 -8.19
C PRO A 119 5.85 -12.00 -7.82
N SER A 120 6.60 -11.02 -7.36
CA SER A 120 7.99 -11.19 -6.93
C SER A 120 8.36 -10.18 -5.87
N GLY A 121 9.25 -10.54 -4.95
CA GLY A 121 9.63 -9.61 -3.90
C GLY A 121 10.59 -10.20 -2.88
N THR A 122 10.81 -9.42 -1.83
CA THR A 122 11.60 -9.79 -0.65
C THR A 122 10.89 -9.31 0.60
N VAL A 123 10.98 -10.11 1.64
CA VAL A 123 10.59 -9.71 3.00
C VAL A 123 11.82 -9.73 3.88
N THR A 124 12.08 -8.62 4.56
CA THR A 124 13.28 -8.43 5.38
C THR A 124 12.88 -8.14 6.81
N ARG A 125 13.53 -8.79 7.76
CA ARG A 125 13.45 -8.43 9.18
C ARG A 125 14.59 -7.50 9.50
N VAL A 126 14.30 -6.34 10.10
CA VAL A 126 15.30 -5.35 10.53
C VAL A 126 15.31 -5.29 12.03
N SER A 127 16.49 -5.38 12.62
CA SER A 127 16.71 -5.22 14.05
C SER A 127 17.76 -4.17 14.28
N SER A 128 17.41 -3.12 15.02
CA SER A 128 18.31 -2.02 15.35
C SER A 128 18.55 -2.00 16.85
N ALA A 129 19.84 -1.95 17.25
CA ALA A 129 20.24 -1.80 18.63
C ALA A 129 20.96 -0.46 18.82
N SER A 130 20.51 0.34 19.78
CA SER A 130 21.06 1.67 20.06
C SER A 130 22.08 1.62 21.19
N PHE A 131 23.23 2.31 21.01
CA PHE A 131 24.33 2.33 21.97
C PHE A 131 24.75 3.75 22.33
N GLY A 132 25.46 3.87 23.46
CA GLY A 132 26.01 5.13 23.92
C GLY A 132 24.94 6.16 24.27
N LYS A 133 25.00 7.36 23.68
CA LYS A 133 24.04 8.42 23.92
C LYS A 133 22.66 8.14 23.35
N LEU A 134 22.51 7.15 22.44
CA LEU A 134 21.26 6.70 21.86
C LEU A 134 20.65 5.52 22.64
N SER A 135 21.34 4.97 23.62
CA SER A 135 20.88 3.81 24.41
C SER A 135 19.52 3.99 25.12
N PRO A 136 19.00 5.21 25.39
CA PRO A 136 17.66 5.38 25.90
C PRO A 136 16.55 5.05 24.86
N ARG A 137 16.91 4.96 23.57
CA ARG A 137 15.96 4.48 22.55
C ARG A 137 15.83 2.97 22.70
N ASN A 138 14.60 2.47 22.65
CA ASN A 138 14.33 1.05 22.62
C ASN A 138 14.96 0.42 21.38
N ASN A 139 15.30 -0.87 21.45
CA ASN A 139 15.62 -1.62 20.26
C ASN A 139 14.40 -1.61 19.33
N GLU A 140 14.62 -1.21 18.10
CA GLU A 140 13.58 -1.14 17.08
C GLU A 140 13.61 -2.43 16.27
N ALA A 141 12.45 -2.97 16.03
CA ALA A 141 12.22 -4.15 15.20
C ALA A 141 11.24 -3.80 14.10
N GLU A 142 11.59 -4.04 12.85
CA GLU A 142 10.76 -3.71 11.70
C GLU A 142 10.67 -4.89 10.75
N ILE A 143 9.58 -4.94 10.00
CA ILE A 143 9.42 -5.77 8.82
C ILE A 143 9.39 -4.88 7.58
N GLU A 144 10.15 -5.21 6.56
CA GLU A 144 10.09 -4.56 5.25
C GLU A 144 9.61 -5.54 4.19
N ILE A 145 8.60 -5.16 3.42
CA ILE A 145 8.10 -5.91 2.27
C ILE A 145 8.36 -5.09 1.01
N ARG A 146 9.15 -5.65 0.10
CA ARG A 146 9.32 -5.12 -1.25
C ARG A 146 8.72 -6.11 -2.21
N ALA A 147 7.68 -5.70 -2.93
CA ALA A 147 6.99 -6.56 -3.87
C ALA A 147 6.68 -5.85 -5.19
N SER A 148 6.51 -6.64 -6.23
CA SER A 148 6.01 -6.16 -7.49
C SER A 148 5.19 -7.24 -8.18
N TRP A 149 4.15 -6.85 -8.91
CA TRP A 149 3.24 -7.76 -9.61
C TRP A 149 2.65 -7.09 -10.84
N THR A 150 2.17 -7.89 -11.75
CA THR A 150 1.48 -7.43 -12.95
C THR A 150 -0.02 -7.58 -12.76
N PRO A 151 -0.79 -6.49 -12.68
CA PRO A 151 -2.23 -6.58 -12.60
C PRO A 151 -2.82 -7.11 -13.90
N ILE A 152 -3.76 -8.04 -13.81
CA ILE A 152 -4.56 -8.54 -14.93
C ILE A 152 -5.91 -7.85 -14.83
N VAL A 153 -6.15 -6.85 -15.69
CA VAL A 153 -7.35 -6.03 -15.68
C VAL A 153 -8.01 -5.98 -17.06
N ASN A 154 -9.33 -6.03 -17.10
CA ASN A 154 -10.10 -5.83 -18.32
C ASN A 154 -10.34 -4.35 -18.60
N ASP A 155 -10.57 -3.57 -17.54
CA ASP A 155 -10.64 -2.12 -17.56
C ASP A 155 -9.48 -1.57 -16.70
N PRO A 156 -8.64 -0.64 -17.20
CA PRO A 156 -7.59 -0.01 -16.41
C PRO A 156 -8.06 0.58 -15.08
N LYS A 157 -9.34 0.97 -14.97
CA LYS A 157 -9.91 1.46 -13.70
C LYS A 157 -9.89 0.42 -12.58
N GLU A 158 -9.88 -0.88 -12.91
CA GLU A 158 -9.77 -1.96 -11.92
C GLU A 158 -8.45 -1.92 -11.13
N ILE A 159 -7.44 -1.17 -11.61
CA ILE A 159 -6.18 -0.93 -10.87
C ILE A 159 -6.43 -0.29 -9.51
N ILE A 160 -7.55 0.42 -9.33
CA ILE A 160 -7.94 0.94 -8.02
C ILE A 160 -8.03 -0.16 -6.94
N ASN A 161 -8.48 -1.37 -7.31
CA ASN A 161 -8.56 -2.49 -6.38
C ASN A 161 -7.17 -2.93 -5.89
N HIS A 162 -6.15 -2.81 -6.72
CA HIS A 162 -4.76 -3.10 -6.32
C HIS A 162 -4.21 -2.05 -5.34
N ILE A 163 -4.64 -0.78 -5.43
CA ILE A 163 -4.29 0.25 -4.45
C ILE A 163 -5.02 0.00 -3.14
N VAL A 164 -6.30 -0.37 -3.18
CA VAL A 164 -7.07 -0.75 -1.98
C VAL A 164 -6.44 -1.96 -1.30
N SER A 165 -6.03 -2.98 -2.06
CA SER A 165 -5.30 -4.14 -1.54
C SER A 165 -4.00 -3.74 -0.86
N TRP A 166 -3.26 -2.81 -1.45
CA TRP A 166 -2.04 -2.29 -0.84
C TRP A 166 -2.31 -1.54 0.47
N CYS A 167 -3.37 -0.74 0.56
CA CYS A 167 -3.79 -0.09 1.81
C CYS A 167 -4.17 -1.13 2.88
N ASN A 168 -4.82 -2.23 2.49
CA ASN A 168 -5.16 -3.32 3.40
C ASN A 168 -3.91 -4.05 3.89
N LEU A 169 -2.96 -4.34 2.99
CA LEU A 169 -1.66 -4.92 3.34
C LEU A 169 -0.95 -4.08 4.42
N ILE A 170 -0.84 -2.76 4.20
CA ILE A 170 -0.17 -1.86 5.15
C ILE A 170 -0.90 -1.85 6.49
N SER A 171 -2.24 -1.83 6.48
CA SER A 171 -3.04 -1.90 7.70
C SER A 171 -2.79 -3.18 8.49
N GLU A 172 -2.67 -4.32 7.81
CA GLU A 172 -2.39 -5.61 8.43
C GLU A 172 -0.97 -5.68 8.99
N VAL A 173 0.03 -5.26 8.21
CA VAL A 173 1.43 -5.24 8.64
C VAL A 173 1.65 -4.29 9.82
N ALA A 174 0.93 -3.16 9.86
CA ALA A 174 0.92 -2.21 10.97
C ALA A 174 0.14 -2.72 12.21
N GLY A 175 -0.47 -3.90 12.15
CA GLY A 175 -1.24 -4.46 13.25
C GLY A 175 -2.54 -3.73 13.55
N LEU A 176 -3.09 -2.97 12.60
CA LEU A 176 -4.37 -2.30 12.79
C LEU A 176 -5.52 -3.31 12.79
N ALA A 177 -6.48 -3.12 13.70
CA ALA A 177 -7.65 -3.99 13.76
C ALA A 177 -8.41 -4.01 12.42
N PRO A 178 -8.92 -5.17 11.97
CA PRO A 178 -9.76 -5.23 10.78
C PRO A 178 -10.94 -4.27 10.89
N VAL A 179 -11.26 -3.57 9.81
CA VAL A 179 -12.48 -2.75 9.76
C VAL A 179 -13.67 -3.70 9.67
N PRO A 180 -14.67 -3.62 10.57
CA PRO A 180 -15.87 -4.44 10.49
C PRO A 180 -16.55 -4.28 9.14
N GLU A 181 -16.98 -5.39 8.51
CA GLU A 181 -17.79 -5.36 7.30
C GLU A 181 -19.06 -4.54 7.59
N GLY A 182 -19.29 -3.48 6.81
CA GLY A 182 -20.44 -2.57 6.97
C GLY A 182 -20.11 -1.20 7.56
N CYS A 183 -18.88 -0.92 7.98
CA CYS A 183 -18.43 0.41 8.37
C CYS A 183 -17.86 1.20 7.16
N LEU A 184 -18.48 1.06 6.02
CA LEU A 184 -18.31 2.02 4.94
C LEU A 184 -19.03 3.29 5.39
N LEU A 185 -18.29 4.34 5.71
CA LEU A 185 -18.85 5.66 5.88
C LEU A 185 -19.59 6.03 4.59
N TYR A 186 -20.89 5.89 4.63
CA TYR A 186 -21.75 6.54 3.66
C TYR A 186 -21.49 8.05 3.82
N THR A 187 -20.78 8.65 2.89
CA THR A 187 -20.90 10.07 2.65
C THR A 187 -22.32 10.25 2.14
N SER A 188 -23.21 10.71 3.01
CA SER A 188 -24.58 11.03 2.67
C SER A 188 -24.57 12.15 1.64
N ASP A 189 -25.01 11.84 0.43
CA ASP A 189 -25.70 12.79 -0.41
C ASP A 189 -27.02 13.15 0.29
N ALA A 190 -26.94 14.07 1.23
CA ALA A 190 -28.07 14.71 1.87
C ALA A 190 -27.97 16.21 1.66
N ALA A 191 -28.24 16.62 0.44
CA ALA A 191 -28.62 18.01 0.18
C ALA A 191 -29.45 18.02 -1.10
N ASP A 192 -30.73 17.91 -0.98
CA ASP A 192 -31.72 18.78 -1.60
C ASP A 192 -33.13 18.15 -1.54
N GLU A 193 -33.82 18.37 -0.44
CA GLU A 193 -35.28 18.44 -0.51
C GLU A 193 -35.67 19.83 -0.01
N GLY A 194 -35.75 20.73 -0.99
CA GLY A 194 -36.34 22.06 -0.79
C GLY A 194 -37.78 21.95 -0.41
N LEU A 195 -38.14 22.56 0.71
CA LEU A 195 -39.49 22.89 1.09
C LEU A 195 -40.04 23.98 0.17
N GLY A 196 -41.02 23.61 -0.64
CA GLY A 196 -41.97 24.50 -1.25
C GLY A 196 -43.10 24.87 -0.26
#